data_e1d37e628cd1ed93e6cf5f02de1efbe6
#
_entry.id   e1d37e628cd1ed93e6cf5f02de1efbe6
#
_cell.length_a   1.000
_cell.length_b   1.000
_cell.length_c   1.000
_cell.angle_alpha   90.00
_cell.angle_beta   90.00
_cell.angle_gamma   90.00
#
_symmetry.space_group_name_H-M   'P 1'
#
loop_
_entity.id
_entity.type
_entity.pdbx_description
1 polymer ?
#
loop_
_entity_poly.entity_id
_entity_poly.type
_entity_poly.pdbx_seq_one_letter_code
_entity_poly.pdbx_strand_id
1 'polypeptide(L)'
;MKTLVHLRLNLQRLLLGFVCLFSIAAVAQTFPSRPVKLVVTYPPGGSSDLMARIMGQKLSAAWGQPVVIESKPGAAGSIGVEYTARQPADGYTFVVGNLGPAGVNPLITKVPYSMEKDFIPVALTATGPNILVVPASSPFKTLGDLLAAARANPGTINFGTSGAGSMAHLGG
;
A
#
# COMPACT_ATOMS: atom_id res chain seq x y z
N MET A 1 22.39 45.67 -47.35
CA MET A 1 21.61 44.44 -47.32
C MET A 1 22.36 43.27 -46.67
N LYS A 2 23.65 43.02 -46.97
CA LYS A 2 24.45 41.92 -46.43
C LYS A 2 24.69 42.01 -44.90
N THR A 3 24.93 43.20 -44.35
CA THR A 3 25.15 43.43 -42.92
C THR A 3 23.96 43.10 -42.02
N LEU A 4 22.72 43.36 -42.50
CA LEU A 4 21.48 43.03 -41.75
C LEU A 4 21.20 41.51 -41.71
N VAL A 5 21.63 40.79 -42.77
CA VAL A 5 21.50 39.32 -42.79
C VAL A 5 22.45 38.66 -41.80
N HIS A 6 23.70 39.12 -41.72
CA HIS A 6 24.67 38.61 -40.78
C HIS A 6 24.29 38.93 -39.32
N LEU A 7 23.72 40.09 -39.06
CA LEU A 7 23.23 40.44 -37.73
C LEU A 7 22.09 39.53 -37.27
N ARG A 8 21.15 39.22 -38.16
CA ARG A 8 20.04 38.28 -37.87
C ARG A 8 20.54 36.84 -37.60
N LEU A 9 21.48 36.36 -38.42
CA LEU A 9 22.07 35.04 -38.25
C LEU A 9 22.84 34.91 -36.91
N ASN A 10 23.59 35.92 -36.52
CA ASN A 10 24.31 35.91 -35.24
C ASN A 10 23.34 35.99 -34.06
N LEU A 11 22.29 36.78 -34.17
CA LEU A 11 21.24 36.83 -33.11
C LEU A 11 20.51 35.50 -32.94
N GLN A 12 20.19 34.81 -34.08
CA GLN A 12 19.58 33.46 -34.01
C GLN A 12 20.54 32.43 -33.39
N ARG A 13 21.82 32.46 -33.71
CA ARG A 13 22.81 31.55 -33.11
C ARG A 13 22.99 31.79 -31.61
N LEU A 14 22.97 33.06 -31.17
CA LEU A 14 22.97 33.43 -29.76
C LEU A 14 21.71 32.95 -29.03
N LEU A 15 20.55 33.10 -29.64
CA LEU A 15 19.26 32.59 -29.08
C LEU A 15 19.24 31.08 -28.99
N LEU A 16 19.69 30.35 -30.04
CA LEU A 16 19.82 28.88 -29.99
C LEU A 16 20.79 28.41 -28.89
N GLY A 17 21.94 29.09 -28.77
CA GLY A 17 22.90 28.78 -27.69
C GLY A 17 22.35 29.01 -26.30
N PHE A 18 21.54 30.06 -26.12
CA PHE A 18 20.89 30.36 -24.83
C PHE A 18 19.81 29.34 -24.47
N VAL A 19 19.03 28.87 -25.46
CA VAL A 19 18.02 27.82 -25.27
C VAL A 19 18.66 26.48 -24.92
N CYS A 20 19.79 26.13 -25.56
CA CYS A 20 20.54 24.90 -25.22
C CYS A 20 21.14 24.94 -23.80
N LEU A 21 21.58 26.10 -23.32
CA LEU A 21 22.09 26.24 -21.95
C LEU A 21 21.04 26.09 -20.86
N PHE A 22 19.79 26.47 -21.15
CA PHE A 22 18.68 26.28 -20.21
C PHE A 22 18.18 24.82 -20.13
N SER A 23 18.46 24.00 -21.14
CA SER A 23 18.04 22.59 -21.18
C SER A 23 18.88 21.67 -20.25
N ILE A 24 20.03 22.12 -19.77
CA ILE A 24 20.97 21.32 -18.93
C ILE A 24 20.56 21.33 -17.45
N ALA A 25 19.65 22.21 -17.04
CA ALA A 25 19.21 22.32 -15.63
C ALA A 25 18.04 21.42 -15.24
N ALA A 26 17.61 20.47 -16.08
CA ALA A 26 16.73 19.39 -15.66
C ALA A 26 17.55 18.37 -14.84
N VAL A 27 18.00 18.77 -13.65
CA VAL A 27 18.56 17.84 -12.66
C VAL A 27 17.45 16.84 -12.36
N ALA A 28 17.63 15.60 -12.82
CA ALA A 28 16.74 14.51 -12.47
C ALA A 28 16.65 14.46 -10.94
N GLN A 29 15.51 14.84 -10.37
CA GLN A 29 15.33 14.82 -8.93
C GLN A 29 15.53 13.38 -8.48
N THR A 30 16.50 13.15 -7.59
CA THR A 30 16.71 11.82 -7.00
C THR A 30 15.46 11.44 -6.23
N PHE A 31 14.86 10.31 -6.60
CA PHE A 31 13.72 9.76 -5.86
C PHE A 31 14.24 8.84 -4.72
N PRO A 32 13.66 8.96 -3.52
CA PRO A 32 12.73 10.01 -3.06
C PRO A 32 13.47 11.28 -2.60
N SER A 33 12.91 12.46 -2.88
CA SER A 33 13.42 13.75 -2.42
C SER A 33 12.74 14.28 -1.16
N ARG A 34 11.72 13.57 -0.66
CA ARG A 34 10.92 13.89 0.53
C ARG A 34 10.40 12.62 1.19
N PRO A 35 9.85 12.68 2.42
CA PRO A 35 9.33 11.52 3.11
C PRO A 35 8.32 10.72 2.28
N VAL A 36 8.45 9.39 2.34
CA VAL A 36 7.54 8.44 1.72
C VAL A 36 6.59 7.89 2.78
N LYS A 37 5.32 7.70 2.44
CA LYS A 37 4.28 7.21 3.34
C LYS A 37 3.93 5.76 3.00
N LEU A 38 3.88 4.88 4.01
CA LEU A 38 3.30 3.55 3.94
C LEU A 38 2.00 3.52 4.75
N VAL A 39 0.87 3.41 4.07
CA VAL A 39 -0.45 3.32 4.69
C VAL A 39 -0.74 1.87 5.04
N VAL A 40 -0.95 1.59 6.32
CA VAL A 40 -1.33 0.26 6.83
C VAL A 40 -2.83 0.22 7.05
N THR A 41 -3.48 -0.79 6.49
CA THR A 41 -4.95 -0.89 6.44
C THR A 41 -5.57 -1.55 7.69
N TYR A 42 -4.75 -1.97 8.65
CA TYR A 42 -5.16 -2.61 9.89
C TYR A 42 -4.60 -1.88 11.12
N PRO A 43 -5.16 -2.16 12.32
CA PRO A 43 -4.67 -1.54 13.55
C PRO A 43 -3.18 -1.77 13.81
N PRO A 44 -2.50 -0.85 14.50
CA PRO A 44 -1.11 -1.04 14.94
C PRO A 44 -0.92 -2.32 15.76
N GLY A 45 0.27 -2.92 15.65
CA GLY A 45 0.65 -4.15 16.36
C GLY A 45 0.30 -5.44 15.64
N GLY A 46 -0.47 -5.39 14.54
CA GLY A 46 -0.74 -6.55 13.69
C GLY A 46 0.41 -6.86 12.73
N SER A 47 0.31 -8.00 12.02
CA SER A 47 1.33 -8.46 11.07
C SER A 47 1.63 -7.43 9.97
N SER A 48 0.61 -6.76 9.43
CA SER A 48 0.78 -5.72 8.40
C SER A 48 1.54 -4.49 8.94
N ASP A 49 1.28 -4.08 10.19
CA ASP A 49 1.99 -2.97 10.83
C ASP A 49 3.46 -3.34 11.08
N LEU A 50 3.71 -4.54 11.61
CA LEU A 50 5.07 -5.04 11.83
C LEU A 50 5.87 -5.08 10.52
N MET A 51 5.29 -5.64 9.46
CA MET A 51 5.92 -5.68 8.15
C MET A 51 6.20 -4.28 7.59
N ALA A 52 5.24 -3.37 7.70
CA ALA A 52 5.42 -1.99 7.26
C ALA A 52 6.56 -1.29 8.01
N ARG A 53 6.69 -1.51 9.31
CA ARG A 53 7.77 -0.92 10.13
C ARG A 53 9.14 -1.49 9.76
N ILE A 54 9.25 -2.82 9.58
CA ILE A 54 10.49 -3.47 9.15
C ILE A 54 10.91 -2.95 7.77
N MET A 55 9.99 -2.91 6.81
CA MET A 55 10.25 -2.37 5.48
C MET A 55 10.60 -0.88 5.54
N GLY A 56 9.82 -0.09 6.28
CA GLY A 56 10.02 1.34 6.41
C GLY A 56 11.40 1.70 6.95
N GLN A 57 11.88 0.94 7.93
CA GLN A 57 13.23 1.11 8.47
C GLN A 57 14.31 0.83 7.41
N LYS A 58 14.17 -0.27 6.66
CA LYS A 58 15.12 -0.64 5.60
C LYS A 58 15.11 0.33 4.44
N LEU A 59 13.91 0.73 3.99
CA LEU A 59 13.75 1.70 2.91
C LEU A 59 14.27 3.09 3.32
N SER A 60 14.01 3.53 4.55
CA SER A 60 14.54 4.80 5.05
C SER A 60 16.06 4.83 5.05
N ALA A 61 16.70 3.73 5.47
CA ALA A 61 18.15 3.60 5.43
C ALA A 61 18.70 3.59 3.98
N ALA A 62 18.01 2.91 3.07
CA ALA A 62 18.44 2.81 1.66
C ALA A 62 18.25 4.12 0.88
N TRP A 63 17.19 4.86 1.16
CA TRP A 63 16.85 6.08 0.43
C TRP A 63 17.39 7.37 1.05
N GLY A 64 17.85 7.33 2.29
CA GLY A 64 18.24 8.52 3.03
C GLY A 64 17.09 9.48 3.32
N GLN A 65 15.84 9.01 3.16
CA GLN A 65 14.61 9.77 3.40
C GLN A 65 13.71 9.04 4.40
N PRO A 66 12.99 9.76 5.26
CA PRO A 66 12.07 9.13 6.20
C PRO A 66 10.97 8.34 5.50
N VAL A 67 10.66 7.14 6.01
CA VAL A 67 9.47 6.38 5.63
C VAL A 67 8.50 6.38 6.81
N VAL A 68 7.36 7.04 6.61
CA VAL A 68 6.34 7.26 7.65
C VAL A 68 5.28 6.18 7.55
N ILE A 69 5.02 5.47 8.65
CA ILE A 69 3.96 4.46 8.73
C ILE A 69 2.69 5.14 9.26
N GLU A 70 1.62 5.09 8.48
CA GLU A 70 0.32 5.67 8.83
C GLU A 70 -0.75 4.59 8.85
N SER A 71 -1.35 4.31 10.02
CA SER A 71 -2.44 3.34 10.14
C SER A 71 -3.79 3.98 9.83
N LYS A 72 -4.53 3.37 8.91
CA LYS A 72 -5.90 3.74 8.53
C LYS A 72 -6.80 2.49 8.59
N PRO A 73 -7.11 1.98 9.78
CA PRO A 73 -7.91 0.78 9.94
C PRO A 73 -9.40 1.05 9.70
N GLY A 74 -10.16 -0.03 9.49
CA GLY A 74 -11.62 -0.03 9.39
C GLY A 74 -12.14 -0.68 8.12
N ALA A 75 -13.40 -1.15 8.18
CA ALA A 75 -14.09 -1.87 7.09
C ALA A 75 -13.21 -2.97 6.47
N ALA A 76 -12.63 -3.85 7.32
CA ALA A 76 -11.69 -4.91 6.92
C ALA A 76 -10.53 -4.43 6.03
N GLY A 77 -10.05 -3.19 6.25
CA GLY A 77 -8.94 -2.59 5.52
C GLY A 77 -9.35 -1.69 4.36
N SER A 78 -10.61 -1.65 3.97
CA SER A 78 -11.08 -0.85 2.82
C SER A 78 -10.88 0.66 3.02
N ILE A 79 -10.98 1.17 4.27
CA ILE A 79 -10.76 2.59 4.56
C ILE A 79 -9.32 3.02 4.21
N GLY A 80 -8.32 2.22 4.54
CA GLY A 80 -6.93 2.52 4.23
C GLY A 80 -6.63 2.46 2.73
N VAL A 81 -7.26 1.52 2.01
CA VAL A 81 -7.14 1.44 0.54
C VAL A 81 -7.80 2.65 -0.11
N GLU A 82 -9.03 3.00 0.26
CA GLU A 82 -9.74 4.19 -0.22
C GLU A 82 -8.94 5.48 0.04
N TYR A 83 -8.42 5.64 1.26
CA TYR A 83 -7.57 6.78 1.60
C TYR A 83 -6.37 6.88 0.66
N THR A 84 -5.72 5.76 0.36
CA THR A 84 -4.54 5.75 -0.52
C THR A 84 -4.92 6.04 -1.98
N ALA A 85 -6.05 5.51 -2.47
CA ALA A 85 -6.53 5.79 -3.81
C ALA A 85 -6.78 7.28 -4.09
N ARG A 86 -7.08 8.05 -3.04
CA ARG A 86 -7.29 9.51 -3.13
C ARG A 86 -6.00 10.35 -3.01
N GLN A 87 -4.84 9.72 -2.76
CA GLN A 87 -3.57 10.44 -2.69
C GLN A 87 -3.03 10.71 -4.10
N PRO A 88 -2.17 11.71 -4.27
CA PRO A 88 -1.47 11.92 -5.53
C PRO A 88 -0.71 10.66 -5.98
N ALA A 89 -0.81 10.31 -7.26
CA ALA A 89 -0.11 9.16 -7.86
C ALA A 89 1.34 9.53 -8.23
N ASP A 90 2.10 10.04 -7.29
CA ASP A 90 3.44 10.59 -7.47
C ASP A 90 4.57 9.71 -6.91
N GLY A 91 4.23 8.49 -6.46
CA GLY A 91 5.17 7.54 -5.90
C GLY A 91 5.54 7.77 -4.43
N TYR A 92 4.91 8.73 -3.73
CA TYR A 92 5.24 9.02 -2.33
C TYR A 92 4.24 8.45 -1.32
N THR A 93 3.16 7.81 -1.78
CA THR A 93 2.22 7.13 -0.89
C THR A 93 1.96 5.72 -1.41
N PHE A 94 2.23 4.74 -0.56
CA PHE A 94 1.99 3.32 -0.84
C PHE A 94 0.98 2.76 0.17
N VAL A 95 0.19 1.77 -0.26
CA VAL A 95 -0.63 0.99 0.65
C VAL A 95 0.03 -0.36 0.92
N VAL A 96 0.13 -0.73 2.19
CA VAL A 96 0.45 -2.09 2.62
C VAL A 96 -0.87 -2.82 2.78
N GLY A 97 -1.34 -3.34 1.66
CA GLY A 97 -2.61 -4.04 1.55
C GLY A 97 -2.46 -5.55 1.77
N ASN A 98 -3.60 -6.20 1.86
CA ASN A 98 -3.69 -7.65 1.83
C ASN A 98 -4.91 -8.10 1.00
N LEU A 99 -5.11 -9.40 0.90
CA LEU A 99 -6.13 -9.97 0.02
C LEU A 99 -7.56 -9.51 0.37
N GLY A 100 -7.88 -9.27 1.66
CA GLY A 100 -9.20 -8.81 2.06
C GLY A 100 -9.64 -7.56 1.30
N PRO A 101 -9.04 -6.39 1.58
CA PRO A 101 -9.45 -5.15 0.92
C PRO A 101 -9.05 -5.09 -0.57
N ALA A 102 -8.01 -5.80 -1.01
CA ALA A 102 -7.56 -5.76 -2.38
C ALA A 102 -8.31 -6.71 -3.32
N GLY A 103 -8.74 -7.88 -2.84
CA GLY A 103 -9.34 -8.89 -3.71
C GLY A 103 -10.75 -9.31 -3.32
N VAL A 104 -11.10 -9.34 -2.05
CA VAL A 104 -12.37 -9.88 -1.57
C VAL A 104 -13.45 -8.80 -1.38
N ASN A 105 -13.11 -7.73 -0.65
CA ASN A 105 -14.11 -6.70 -0.33
C ASN A 105 -14.78 -6.10 -1.58
N PRO A 106 -14.06 -5.82 -2.69
CA PRO A 106 -14.71 -5.35 -3.92
C PRO A 106 -15.73 -6.30 -4.52
N LEU A 107 -15.65 -7.61 -4.21
CA LEU A 107 -16.57 -8.63 -4.72
C LEU A 107 -17.81 -8.82 -3.85
N ILE A 108 -17.72 -8.52 -2.56
CA ILE A 108 -18.80 -8.77 -1.60
C ILE A 108 -19.49 -7.50 -1.10
N THR A 109 -18.86 -6.34 -1.27
CA THR A 109 -19.41 -5.03 -0.86
C THR A 109 -19.10 -3.97 -1.91
N LYS A 110 -19.89 -2.91 -1.94
CA LYS A 110 -19.58 -1.73 -2.77
C LYS A 110 -18.46 -0.94 -2.09
N VAL A 111 -17.30 -0.86 -2.74
CA VAL A 111 -16.15 -0.06 -2.30
C VAL A 111 -15.93 1.12 -3.24
N PRO A 112 -15.42 2.27 -2.74
CA PRO A 112 -15.20 3.48 -3.56
C PRO A 112 -13.80 3.53 -4.20
N TYR A 113 -13.23 2.37 -4.55
CA TYR A 113 -11.93 2.24 -5.23
C TYR A 113 -11.92 1.04 -6.17
N SER A 114 -10.99 1.02 -7.11
CA SER A 114 -10.72 -0.09 -8.02
C SER A 114 -9.25 -0.47 -7.96
N MET A 115 -8.94 -1.71 -7.61
CA MET A 115 -7.54 -2.17 -7.57
C MET A 115 -6.87 -2.14 -8.94
N GLU A 116 -7.64 -2.30 -10.02
CA GLU A 116 -7.12 -2.32 -11.38
C GLU A 116 -6.88 -0.91 -11.95
N LYS A 117 -7.69 0.08 -11.51
CA LYS A 117 -7.66 1.43 -12.07
C LYS A 117 -6.87 2.42 -11.23
N ASP A 118 -6.93 2.27 -9.90
CA ASP A 118 -6.41 3.26 -8.96
C ASP A 118 -5.03 2.86 -8.40
N PHE A 119 -4.57 1.62 -8.65
CA PHE A 119 -3.32 1.10 -8.07
C PHE A 119 -2.43 0.41 -9.09
N ILE A 120 -1.14 0.51 -8.85
CA ILE A 120 -0.10 -0.28 -9.52
C ILE A 120 0.53 -1.19 -8.47
N PRO A 121 0.46 -2.54 -8.63
CA PRO A 121 1.13 -3.45 -7.70
C PRO A 121 2.64 -3.30 -7.82
N VAL A 122 3.32 -3.16 -6.67
CA VAL A 122 4.77 -2.96 -6.62
C VAL A 122 5.49 -4.26 -6.29
N ALA A 123 5.14 -4.90 -5.18
CA ALA A 123 5.77 -6.14 -4.73
C ALA A 123 4.88 -6.91 -3.76
N LEU A 124 5.03 -8.23 -3.75
CA LEU A 124 4.55 -9.10 -2.69
C LEU A 124 5.57 -9.08 -1.55
N THR A 125 5.22 -8.48 -0.42
CA THR A 125 6.16 -8.25 0.68
C THR A 125 6.31 -9.44 1.62
N ALA A 126 5.22 -10.18 1.87
CA ALA A 126 5.21 -11.38 2.68
C ALA A 126 3.97 -12.23 2.39
N THR A 127 4.06 -13.51 2.70
CA THR A 127 2.94 -14.44 2.77
C THR A 127 2.94 -15.11 4.14
N GLY A 128 1.75 -15.43 4.66
CA GLY A 128 1.61 -16.14 5.92
C GLY A 128 0.29 -16.91 5.96
N PRO A 129 0.26 -18.06 6.65
CA PRO A 129 -0.97 -18.81 6.84
C PRO A 129 -1.90 -18.11 7.84
N ASN A 130 -3.21 -18.33 7.70
CA ASN A 130 -4.14 -18.12 8.80
C ASN A 130 -3.99 -19.27 9.80
N ILE A 131 -3.99 -18.96 11.09
CA ILE A 131 -3.88 -19.94 12.16
C ILE A 131 -5.15 -19.84 13.01
N LEU A 132 -5.82 -20.98 13.19
CA LEU A 132 -6.90 -21.11 14.15
C LEU A 132 -6.31 -21.32 15.55
N VAL A 133 -6.68 -20.46 16.48
CA VAL A 133 -6.24 -20.56 17.86
C VAL A 133 -7.42 -20.63 18.82
N VAL A 134 -7.24 -21.34 19.92
CA VAL A 134 -8.19 -21.40 21.02
C VAL A 134 -7.47 -21.06 22.33
N PRO A 135 -8.17 -20.58 23.38
CA PRO A 135 -7.55 -20.40 24.69
C PRO A 135 -6.91 -21.70 25.21
N ALA A 136 -5.82 -21.61 25.96
CA ALA A 136 -5.14 -22.78 26.53
C ALA A 136 -6.08 -23.61 27.45
N SER A 137 -7.06 -22.98 28.08
CA SER A 137 -8.11 -23.60 28.89
C SER A 137 -9.23 -24.27 28.07
N SER A 138 -9.21 -24.13 26.74
CA SER A 138 -10.25 -24.72 25.89
C SER A 138 -10.29 -26.23 25.99
N PRO A 139 -11.47 -26.85 25.98
CA PRO A 139 -11.61 -28.29 25.88
C PRO A 139 -11.15 -28.85 24.52
N PHE A 140 -11.13 -28.02 23.48
CA PHE A 140 -10.75 -28.42 22.13
C PHE A 140 -9.23 -28.52 22.03
N LYS A 141 -8.72 -29.71 21.74
CA LYS A 141 -7.28 -29.97 21.59
C LYS A 141 -6.89 -30.20 20.14
N THR A 142 -7.86 -30.52 19.30
CA THR A 142 -7.71 -30.73 17.86
C THR A 142 -8.77 -29.97 17.07
N LEU A 143 -8.53 -29.76 15.78
CA LEU A 143 -9.55 -29.25 14.87
C LEU A 143 -10.78 -30.16 14.83
N GLY A 144 -10.58 -31.49 14.94
CA GLY A 144 -11.65 -32.47 14.97
C GLY A 144 -12.62 -32.24 16.15
N ASP A 145 -12.09 -31.97 17.35
CA ASP A 145 -12.90 -31.70 18.55
C ASP A 145 -13.78 -30.45 18.34
N LEU A 146 -13.18 -29.39 17.80
CA LEU A 146 -13.89 -28.14 17.51
C LEU A 146 -15.01 -28.36 16.50
N LEU A 147 -14.72 -29.05 15.39
CA LEU A 147 -15.71 -29.32 14.35
C LEU A 147 -16.84 -30.24 14.86
N ALA A 148 -16.55 -31.25 15.68
CA ALA A 148 -17.55 -32.11 16.29
C ALA A 148 -18.47 -31.30 17.20
N ALA A 149 -17.94 -30.43 18.03
CA ALA A 149 -18.71 -29.57 18.92
C ALA A 149 -19.58 -28.58 18.14
N ALA A 150 -19.06 -27.97 17.09
CA ALA A 150 -19.79 -27.04 16.24
C ALA A 150 -20.96 -27.71 15.50
N ARG A 151 -20.77 -28.95 15.05
CA ARG A 151 -21.85 -29.76 14.42
C ARG A 151 -22.90 -30.21 15.41
N ALA A 152 -22.49 -30.57 16.62
CA ALA A 152 -23.41 -31.00 17.66
C ALA A 152 -24.32 -29.86 18.16
N ASN A 153 -23.80 -28.62 18.18
CA ASN A 153 -24.50 -27.45 18.69
C ASN A 153 -24.30 -26.25 17.75
N PRO A 154 -24.98 -26.19 16.60
CA PRO A 154 -24.82 -25.11 15.64
C PRO A 154 -25.11 -23.72 16.26
N GLY A 155 -24.29 -22.75 15.94
CA GLY A 155 -24.46 -21.36 16.39
C GLY A 155 -24.02 -21.08 17.83
N THR A 156 -23.46 -22.05 18.55
CA THR A 156 -22.98 -21.84 19.94
C THR A 156 -21.53 -21.44 20.05
N ILE A 157 -20.71 -21.72 19.00
CA ILE A 157 -19.29 -21.37 18.97
C ILE A 157 -19.12 -20.05 18.24
N ASN A 158 -18.52 -19.09 18.92
CA ASN A 158 -18.16 -17.81 18.34
C ASN A 158 -16.66 -17.75 18.02
N PHE A 159 -16.29 -17.07 16.96
CA PHE A 159 -14.89 -16.83 16.61
C PHE A 159 -14.63 -15.35 16.32
N GLY A 160 -13.42 -14.90 16.65
CA GLY A 160 -12.98 -13.54 16.41
C GLY A 160 -12.17 -13.42 15.12
N THR A 161 -12.36 -12.32 14.42
CA THR A 161 -11.65 -12.01 13.17
C THR A 161 -11.25 -10.54 13.12
N SER A 162 -10.46 -10.15 12.13
CA SER A 162 -10.12 -8.75 11.87
C SER A 162 -11.19 -7.97 11.09
N GLY A 163 -12.42 -8.50 11.02
CA GLY A 163 -13.58 -7.87 10.39
C GLY A 163 -14.15 -8.68 9.22
N ALA A 164 -15.42 -8.40 8.89
CA ALA A 164 -16.10 -9.04 7.77
C ALA A 164 -15.37 -8.77 6.45
N GLY A 165 -15.12 -9.82 5.66
CA GLY A 165 -14.33 -9.74 4.42
C GLY A 165 -12.80 -9.85 4.62
N SER A 166 -12.31 -9.91 5.87
CA SER A 166 -10.90 -10.25 6.12
C SER A 166 -10.62 -11.72 5.80
N MET A 167 -9.35 -12.04 5.55
CA MET A 167 -8.94 -13.44 5.33
C MET A 167 -9.24 -14.35 6.52
N ALA A 168 -9.14 -13.85 7.74
CA ALA A 168 -9.52 -14.58 8.94
C ALA A 168 -11.03 -14.84 9.01
N HIS A 169 -11.87 -13.94 8.48
CA HIS A 169 -13.33 -14.15 8.41
C HIS A 169 -13.71 -15.17 7.35
N LEU A 170 -13.00 -15.22 6.24
CA LEU A 170 -13.31 -16.15 5.13
C LEU A 170 -12.78 -17.56 5.38
N GLY A 171 -11.78 -17.71 6.24
CA GLY A 171 -11.19 -19.00 6.59
C GLY A 171 -11.84 -19.69 7.78
N GLY A 172 -12.69 -18.99 8.53
CA GLY A 172 -13.49 -19.55 9.65
C GLY A 172 -14.87 -19.96 9.21
#